data_0085a9a7ffcbee01dee9597e32fbf178
#
_entry.id   0085a9a7ffcbee01dee9597e32fbf178
#
_cell.length_a   1.000
_cell.length_b   1.000
_cell.length_c   1.000
_cell.angle_alpha   90.00
_cell.angle_beta   90.00
_cell.angle_gamma   90.00
#
_symmetry.space_group_name_H-M   'P 1'
#
loop_
_entity.id
_entity.type
_entity.pdbx_description
1 polymer ?
#
loop_
_entity_poly.entity_id
_entity_poly.type
_entity_poly.pdbx_seq_one_letter_code
_entity_poly.pdbx_strand_id
1 'polypeptide(L)'
;MAASRWRRRIGGLLLIAANGLMNSTALAACPSWPSERLEHETQALAAQIAQWDHAYHEEGISLIDDALYDQAAAKLESWRICLNDPTAHQPLTRVTSSRSTREHPAAQQGLNKTDEAGVRRFTSRRENLWIQPKVDGVAVTLRYQDGELVEAVSRGDGRAGQDWTARALALPGVPNTLPIAISAIFQGELYWRLNEHIQSREPSTGARGAVAGAMAQAAPSQETQAQVGLFVWGWPDGPTDMAERLTQLSELGFDTAAYTHLLNDQLDAAYWRETWFNGALPFATDGVVIKQAERPGVTSWSNTPPEWAIAWKHPLTQALAEVRGVEFRVGRTGRITPLLWLYPVQLEGRRISRVSLGSLARWEHLDIRPGDQVAVTLAGLTIPQLSDVVWQTQERTTVDAPAATTYHALSCFQNSPGCDTQLLARLTYLGEQLGFQGVGEGTWQALLEAGLVQDLLDWLSLERDELRQARGIGEARSETLYEQFQAAQGASYNAWLQSLGIPPTGNAALADWATLAAYQRSDWQALPGIGPGRAQALDAFFSHDQVQAMADELRAINIEGFAATP
;
A
#
# COMPACT_ATOMS: atom_id res chain seq x y z
N MET A 1 44.47 -49.81 49.17
CA MET A 1 45.30 -50.64 48.27
C MET A 1 44.74 -50.52 46.86
N ALA A 2 45.57 -50.10 45.90
CA ALA A 2 45.56 -50.23 44.45
C ALA A 2 44.24 -50.09 43.70
N ALA A 3 43.94 -49.02 43.02
CA ALA A 3 44.45 -48.49 41.71
C ALA A 3 44.26 -49.47 40.56
N SER A 4 43.39 -49.10 39.61
CA SER A 4 43.72 -49.20 38.19
C SER A 4 42.83 -48.28 37.31
N ARG A 5 43.51 -47.43 36.57
CA ARG A 5 43.04 -46.51 35.58
C ARG A 5 42.61 -47.25 34.30
N TRP A 6 41.52 -46.85 33.68
CA TRP A 6 41.33 -47.06 32.24
C TRP A 6 40.89 -45.77 31.55
N ARG A 7 41.83 -45.22 30.81
CA ARG A 7 41.58 -44.10 29.88
C ARG A 7 40.95 -44.66 28.61
N ARG A 8 39.79 -44.17 28.24
CA ARG A 8 39.33 -44.23 26.85
C ARG A 8 39.39 -42.83 26.24
N ARG A 9 40.25 -42.70 25.25
CA ARG A 9 40.28 -41.55 24.33
C ARG A 9 39.05 -41.63 23.43
N ILE A 10 38.23 -40.59 23.45
CA ILE A 10 37.23 -40.35 22.42
C ILE A 10 37.71 -39.08 21.70
N GLY A 11 38.14 -39.26 20.42
CA GLY A 11 38.48 -38.17 19.53
C GLY A 11 37.22 -37.39 19.15
N GLY A 12 37.13 -36.19 19.63
CA GLY A 12 36.08 -35.27 19.18
C GLY A 12 36.47 -34.67 17.82
N LEU A 13 35.73 -35.04 16.77
CA LEU A 13 35.70 -34.28 15.53
C LEU A 13 34.98 -32.95 15.81
N LEU A 14 35.72 -31.85 15.81
CA LEU A 14 35.16 -30.51 15.73
C LEU A 14 34.61 -30.30 14.30
N LEU A 15 33.32 -30.46 14.12
CA LEU A 15 32.59 -29.91 12.97
C LEU A 15 32.46 -28.41 13.19
N ILE A 16 33.34 -27.64 12.53
CA ILE A 16 33.17 -26.21 12.36
C ILE A 16 31.99 -26.03 11.39
N ALA A 17 30.81 -25.82 11.95
CA ALA A 17 29.68 -25.31 11.18
C ALA A 17 29.99 -23.85 10.82
N ALA A 18 30.48 -23.63 9.61
CA ALA A 18 30.51 -22.31 9.00
C ALA A 18 29.06 -21.87 8.76
N ASN A 19 28.48 -21.16 9.74
CA ASN A 19 27.27 -20.38 9.53
C ASN A 19 27.62 -19.24 8.57
N GLY A 20 27.52 -19.52 7.28
CA GLY A 20 27.41 -18.49 6.27
C GLY A 20 26.12 -17.72 6.54
N LEU A 21 26.24 -16.54 7.14
CA LEU A 21 25.24 -15.50 7.11
C LEU A 21 25.04 -15.11 5.63
N MET A 22 24.19 -15.86 4.95
CA MET A 22 23.60 -15.39 3.71
C MET A 22 22.74 -14.18 4.09
N ASN A 23 23.23 -12.98 3.75
CA ASN A 23 22.41 -11.79 3.64
C ASN A 23 21.32 -12.10 2.60
N SER A 24 20.18 -12.59 3.04
CA SER A 24 18.97 -12.59 2.23
C SER A 24 18.46 -11.15 2.15
N THR A 25 18.99 -10.37 1.19
CA THR A 25 18.09 -9.49 0.45
C THR A 25 16.96 -10.42 0.02
N ALA A 26 15.75 -10.16 0.48
CA ALA A 26 14.59 -10.91 0.03
C ALA A 26 14.45 -10.61 -1.48
N LEU A 27 15.11 -11.42 -2.30
CA LEU A 27 14.78 -11.56 -3.71
C LEU A 27 13.30 -11.93 -3.69
N ALA A 28 12.46 -11.08 -4.26
CA ALA A 28 11.06 -11.39 -4.45
C ALA A 28 11.02 -12.78 -5.09
N ALA A 29 10.32 -13.72 -4.45
CA ALA A 29 10.24 -15.07 -4.97
C ALA A 29 9.68 -14.99 -6.39
N CYS A 30 10.29 -15.71 -7.31
CA CYS A 30 9.82 -15.75 -8.69
C CYS A 30 8.35 -16.18 -8.73
N PRO A 31 7.52 -15.58 -9.60
CA PRO A 31 6.14 -16.02 -9.78
C PRO A 31 6.08 -17.52 -10.10
N SER A 32 5.08 -18.21 -9.60
CA SER A 32 4.84 -19.63 -9.91
C SER A 32 4.22 -19.84 -11.30
N TRP A 33 4.45 -18.94 -12.23
CA TRP A 33 3.96 -19.00 -13.60
C TRP A 33 4.85 -19.88 -14.48
N PRO A 34 4.30 -20.48 -15.56
CA PRO A 34 5.13 -21.07 -16.61
C PRO A 34 6.09 -20.04 -17.20
N SER A 35 7.28 -20.47 -17.64
CA SER A 35 8.30 -19.56 -18.19
C SER A 35 7.79 -18.72 -19.36
N GLU A 36 7.00 -19.31 -20.25
CA GLU A 36 6.39 -18.62 -21.40
C GLU A 36 5.47 -17.46 -20.94
N ARG A 37 4.63 -17.71 -19.93
CA ARG A 37 3.81 -16.66 -19.34
C ARG A 37 4.65 -15.57 -18.68
N LEU A 38 5.69 -15.95 -17.92
CA LEU A 38 6.57 -15.00 -17.28
C LEU A 38 7.29 -14.11 -18.30
N GLU A 39 7.74 -14.67 -19.42
CA GLU A 39 8.34 -13.91 -20.53
C GLU A 39 7.36 -12.90 -21.10
N HIS A 40 6.12 -13.34 -21.40
CA HIS A 40 5.08 -12.49 -21.97
C HIS A 40 4.70 -11.34 -21.03
N GLU A 41 4.48 -11.64 -19.73
CA GLU A 41 4.14 -10.64 -18.74
C GLU A 41 5.31 -9.67 -18.46
N THR A 42 6.56 -10.16 -18.52
CA THR A 42 7.78 -9.31 -18.41
C THR A 42 7.85 -8.32 -19.56
N GLN A 43 7.58 -8.76 -20.79
CA GLN A 43 7.56 -7.89 -21.97
C GLN A 43 6.42 -6.84 -21.87
N ALA A 44 5.24 -7.26 -21.42
CA ALA A 44 4.09 -6.37 -21.26
C ALA A 44 4.35 -5.29 -20.19
N LEU A 45 4.91 -5.67 -19.03
CA LEU A 45 5.28 -4.70 -17.99
C LEU A 45 6.38 -3.74 -18.46
N ALA A 46 7.37 -4.25 -19.22
CA ALA A 46 8.42 -3.40 -19.80
C ALA A 46 7.84 -2.38 -20.78
N ALA A 47 6.87 -2.78 -21.62
CA ALA A 47 6.17 -1.88 -22.54
C ALA A 47 5.36 -0.81 -21.79
N GLN A 48 4.69 -1.19 -20.71
CA GLN A 48 3.94 -0.25 -19.87
C GLN A 48 4.86 0.78 -19.20
N ILE A 49 5.99 0.36 -18.66
CA ILE A 49 6.99 1.26 -18.08
C ILE A 49 7.54 2.20 -19.15
N ALA A 50 7.82 1.69 -20.36
CA ALA A 50 8.27 2.53 -21.47
C ALA A 50 7.22 3.59 -21.88
N GLN A 51 5.92 3.26 -21.79
CA GLN A 51 4.84 4.21 -22.01
C GLN A 51 4.82 5.31 -20.94
N TRP A 52 4.99 4.95 -19.66
CA TRP A 52 5.10 5.94 -18.57
C TRP A 52 6.31 6.84 -18.75
N ASP A 53 7.46 6.28 -19.14
CA ASP A 53 8.67 7.04 -19.44
C ASP A 53 8.47 8.01 -20.61
N HIS A 54 7.80 7.57 -21.67
CA HIS A 54 7.48 8.42 -22.81
C HIS A 54 6.58 9.60 -22.41
N ALA A 55 5.47 9.33 -21.73
CA ALA A 55 4.56 10.37 -21.25
C ALA A 55 5.28 11.38 -20.34
N TYR A 56 6.13 10.89 -19.44
CA TYR A 56 6.89 11.75 -18.53
C TYR A 56 7.94 12.61 -19.24
N HIS A 57 8.75 12.00 -20.13
CA HIS A 57 9.88 12.69 -20.74
C HIS A 57 9.53 13.52 -21.98
N GLU A 58 8.54 13.10 -22.78
CA GLU A 58 8.17 13.76 -24.01
C GLU A 58 6.94 14.68 -23.85
N GLU A 59 5.96 14.25 -23.04
CA GLU A 59 4.70 14.97 -22.87
C GLU A 59 4.66 15.81 -21.57
N GLY A 60 5.56 15.53 -20.62
CA GLY A 60 5.60 16.18 -19.30
C GLY A 60 4.42 15.76 -18.41
N ILE A 61 3.86 14.56 -18.65
CA ILE A 61 2.70 14.02 -17.91
C ILE A 61 3.17 12.85 -17.06
N SER A 62 2.97 12.90 -15.74
CA SER A 62 3.17 11.77 -14.84
C SER A 62 1.89 10.93 -14.81
N LEU A 63 1.92 9.75 -15.45
CA LEU A 63 0.79 8.81 -15.47
C LEU A 63 0.73 7.91 -14.24
N ILE A 64 1.79 7.88 -13.43
CA ILE A 64 1.91 7.06 -12.22
C ILE A 64 2.70 7.82 -11.16
N ASP A 65 2.41 7.54 -9.89
CA ASP A 65 3.22 8.03 -8.77
C ASP A 65 4.65 7.48 -8.83
N ASP A 66 5.65 8.31 -8.53
CA ASP A 66 7.07 7.95 -8.63
C ASP A 66 7.45 6.75 -7.74
N ALA A 67 6.81 6.63 -6.56
CA ALA A 67 7.08 5.51 -5.67
C ALA A 67 6.51 4.20 -6.21
N LEU A 68 5.38 4.24 -6.92
CA LEU A 68 4.79 3.08 -7.61
C LEU A 68 5.59 2.73 -8.88
N TYR A 69 6.04 3.75 -9.63
CA TYR A 69 6.94 3.54 -10.77
C TYR A 69 8.23 2.81 -10.35
N ASP A 70 8.89 3.27 -9.28
CA ASP A 70 10.09 2.64 -8.75
C ASP A 70 9.86 1.18 -8.34
N GLN A 71 8.70 0.88 -7.74
CA GLN A 71 8.33 -0.48 -7.34
C GLN A 71 8.03 -1.36 -8.56
N ALA A 72 7.34 -0.82 -9.58
CA ALA A 72 7.08 -1.53 -10.84
C ALA A 72 8.38 -1.82 -11.60
N ALA A 73 9.31 -0.87 -11.65
CA ALA A 73 10.63 -1.07 -12.26
C ALA A 73 11.45 -2.16 -11.52
N ALA A 74 11.43 -2.15 -10.17
CA ALA A 74 12.06 -3.19 -9.37
C ALA A 74 11.40 -4.57 -9.57
N LYS A 75 10.08 -4.61 -9.76
CA LYS A 75 9.35 -5.83 -10.10
C LYS A 75 9.78 -6.38 -11.46
N LEU A 76 9.88 -5.53 -12.47
CA LEU A 76 10.37 -5.91 -13.80
C LEU A 76 11.79 -6.48 -13.74
N GLU A 77 12.70 -5.83 -12.99
CA GLU A 77 14.07 -6.33 -12.78
C GLU A 77 14.04 -7.72 -12.13
N SER A 78 13.22 -7.93 -11.10
CA SER A 78 13.09 -9.23 -10.45
C SER A 78 12.60 -10.32 -11.40
N TRP A 79 11.65 -10.03 -12.28
CA TRP A 79 11.15 -10.98 -13.28
C TRP A 79 12.20 -11.31 -14.34
N ARG A 80 13.00 -10.31 -14.79
CA ARG A 80 14.13 -10.53 -15.69
C ARG A 80 15.20 -11.43 -15.05
N ILE A 81 15.48 -11.25 -13.76
CA ILE A 81 16.37 -12.14 -13.00
C ILE A 81 15.82 -13.57 -12.99
N CYS A 82 14.52 -13.75 -12.76
CA CYS A 82 13.87 -15.07 -12.78
C CYS A 82 13.98 -15.76 -14.14
N LEU A 83 14.02 -14.99 -15.23
CA LEU A 83 14.20 -15.48 -16.60
C LEU A 83 15.68 -15.68 -16.97
N ASN A 84 16.63 -15.39 -16.09
CA ASN A 84 18.07 -15.32 -16.40
C ASN A 84 18.39 -14.36 -17.56
N ASP A 85 17.63 -13.28 -17.70
CA ASP A 85 17.83 -12.26 -18.73
C ASP A 85 19.15 -11.52 -18.46
N PRO A 86 20.14 -11.52 -19.39
CA PRO A 86 21.42 -10.82 -19.20
C PRO A 86 21.25 -9.31 -19.06
N THR A 87 20.11 -8.75 -19.44
CA THR A 87 19.80 -7.32 -19.32
C THR A 87 19.14 -6.93 -18.00
N ALA A 88 18.91 -7.90 -17.09
CA ALA A 88 18.17 -7.70 -15.85
C ALA A 88 18.68 -6.51 -15.01
N HIS A 89 19.99 -6.32 -14.95
CA HIS A 89 20.63 -5.24 -14.19
C HIS A 89 20.94 -3.98 -15.03
N GLN A 90 20.54 -3.97 -16.30
CA GLN A 90 20.73 -2.78 -17.13
C GLN A 90 19.65 -1.76 -16.81
N PRO A 91 19.99 -0.47 -16.67
CA PRO A 91 18.98 0.57 -16.59
C PRO A 91 18.02 0.45 -17.77
N LEU A 92 16.73 0.60 -17.51
CA LEU A 92 15.76 0.67 -18.58
C LEU A 92 16.21 1.72 -19.58
N THR A 93 16.34 1.34 -20.86
CA THR A 93 16.81 2.25 -21.91
C THR A 93 15.80 3.38 -22.01
N ARG A 94 16.16 4.56 -21.50
CA ARG A 94 15.30 5.74 -21.61
C ARG A 94 15.17 6.10 -23.07
N VAL A 95 13.96 6.41 -23.48
CA VAL A 95 13.70 6.92 -24.83
C VAL A 95 14.53 8.18 -25.02
N THR A 96 15.43 8.15 -25.99
CA THR A 96 16.17 9.35 -26.40
C THR A 96 15.16 10.27 -27.09
N SER A 97 14.93 11.44 -26.51
CA SER A 97 13.99 12.40 -27.08
C SER A 97 14.43 12.85 -28.47
N SER A 98 13.48 13.11 -29.34
CA SER A 98 13.72 13.70 -30.66
C SER A 98 14.16 15.18 -30.62
N ARG A 99 14.21 15.77 -29.42
CA ARG A 99 14.60 17.18 -29.19
C ARG A 99 16.13 17.32 -29.17
N SER A 100 16.64 18.53 -29.42
CA SER A 100 18.08 18.78 -29.40
C SER A 100 18.70 18.36 -28.07
N THR A 101 19.67 17.44 -28.13
CA THR A 101 20.39 16.93 -26.98
C THR A 101 21.72 17.62 -26.80
N ARG A 102 22.17 17.79 -25.54
CA ARG A 102 23.47 18.32 -25.16
C ARG A 102 24.17 17.32 -24.26
N GLU A 103 25.47 17.18 -24.43
CA GLU A 103 26.32 16.42 -23.50
C GLU A 103 26.49 17.19 -22.18
N HIS A 104 26.48 16.48 -21.07
CA HIS A 104 26.78 17.09 -19.79
C HIS A 104 28.27 17.39 -19.65
N PRO A 105 28.67 18.62 -19.25
CA PRO A 105 30.04 18.94 -18.96
C PRO A 105 30.62 18.16 -17.76
N ALA A 106 29.74 17.66 -16.90
CA ALA A 106 30.04 16.70 -15.83
C ALA A 106 28.87 15.71 -15.75
N ALA A 107 29.12 14.40 -15.77
CA ALA A 107 28.09 13.38 -15.77
C ALA A 107 27.12 13.55 -14.58
N GLN A 108 25.83 13.46 -14.84
CA GLN A 108 24.81 13.41 -13.79
C GLN A 108 24.63 11.99 -13.28
N GLN A 109 25.21 11.70 -12.12
CA GLN A 109 25.14 10.38 -11.50
C GLN A 109 23.78 10.15 -10.84
N GLY A 110 23.19 8.98 -11.05
CA GLY A 110 22.11 8.51 -10.19
C GLY A 110 22.61 8.19 -8.79
N LEU A 111 21.71 7.93 -7.84
CA LEU A 111 22.07 7.54 -6.49
C LEU A 111 21.60 6.11 -6.21
N ASN A 112 22.45 5.32 -5.54
CA ASN A 112 22.03 4.06 -4.96
C ASN A 112 20.98 4.32 -3.86
N LYS A 113 19.80 3.74 -4.02
CA LYS A 113 18.74 3.76 -3.00
C LYS A 113 19.07 2.71 -1.95
N THR A 114 18.90 3.03 -0.68
CA THR A 114 19.20 2.11 0.41
C THR A 114 18.15 2.15 1.52
N ASP A 115 18.13 1.11 2.33
CA ASP A 115 17.36 1.00 3.56
C ASP A 115 18.18 1.46 4.79
N GLU A 116 17.58 1.41 5.96
CA GLU A 116 18.23 1.77 7.22
C GLU A 116 19.49 0.95 7.49
N ALA A 117 19.50 -0.34 7.15
CA ALA A 117 20.68 -1.19 7.31
C ALA A 117 21.82 -0.77 6.39
N GLY A 118 21.48 -0.34 5.16
CA GLY A 118 22.45 0.23 4.22
C GLY A 118 22.99 1.57 4.68
N VAL A 119 22.16 2.44 5.25
CA VAL A 119 22.63 3.69 5.88
C VAL A 119 23.63 3.36 6.98
N ARG A 120 23.32 2.44 7.89
CA ARG A 120 24.27 1.99 8.94
C ARG A 120 25.60 1.53 8.37
N ARG A 121 25.57 0.70 7.32
CA ARG A 121 26.82 0.24 6.65
C ARG A 121 27.59 1.37 6.00
N PHE A 122 26.89 2.35 5.43
CA PHE A 122 27.51 3.48 4.76
C PHE A 122 28.17 4.43 5.77
N THR A 123 27.47 4.79 6.86
CA THR A 123 27.94 5.73 7.88
C THR A 123 29.05 5.13 8.74
N SER A 124 29.01 3.81 9.06
CA SER A 124 30.02 3.15 9.87
C SER A 124 31.40 2.98 9.19
N ARG A 125 31.48 3.20 7.88
CA ARG A 125 32.70 3.00 7.08
C ARG A 125 33.30 4.28 6.54
N ARG A 126 32.69 5.43 6.83
CA ARG A 126 33.04 6.71 6.23
C ARG A 126 33.00 7.82 7.26
N GLU A 127 33.83 8.82 7.07
CA GLU A 127 33.90 10.02 7.87
C GLU A 127 33.53 11.24 7.03
N ASN A 128 33.38 12.41 7.63
CA ASN A 128 33.02 13.65 6.94
C ASN A 128 31.74 13.53 6.11
N LEU A 129 30.70 12.97 6.72
CA LEU A 129 29.42 12.77 6.05
C LEU A 129 28.51 14.00 6.23
N TRP A 130 27.78 14.31 5.18
CA TRP A 130 26.82 15.41 5.11
C TRP A 130 25.49 14.90 4.61
N ILE A 131 24.41 15.52 5.06
CA ILE A 131 23.05 15.16 4.70
C ILE A 131 22.30 16.34 4.10
N GLN A 132 21.50 16.05 3.08
CA GLN A 132 20.60 17.01 2.42
C GLN A 132 19.22 16.37 2.22
N PRO A 133 18.13 17.18 2.15
CA PRO A 133 16.85 16.67 1.68
C PRO A 133 17.02 16.19 0.25
N LYS A 134 16.38 15.07 -0.07
CA LYS A 134 16.22 14.63 -1.45
C LYS A 134 15.03 15.37 -2.04
N VAL A 135 15.30 16.54 -2.61
CA VAL A 135 14.26 17.37 -3.24
C VAL A 135 13.62 16.60 -4.39
N ASP A 136 12.31 16.63 -4.46
CA ASP A 136 11.52 15.97 -5.50
C ASP A 136 11.20 16.93 -6.62
N GLY A 137 11.84 16.73 -7.78
CA GLY A 137 11.77 17.61 -8.92
C GLY A 137 12.37 16.96 -10.17
N VAL A 138 12.92 17.77 -11.06
CA VAL A 138 13.64 17.33 -12.26
C VAL A 138 15.08 17.83 -12.24
N ALA A 139 16.01 16.93 -12.40
CA ALA A 139 17.43 17.24 -12.31
C ALA A 139 17.92 18.04 -13.53
N VAL A 140 18.77 19.03 -13.28
CA VAL A 140 19.35 19.92 -14.27
C VAL A 140 20.85 20.10 -14.02
N THR A 141 21.63 20.20 -15.09
CA THR A 141 23.00 20.71 -15.06
C THR A 141 23.00 22.13 -15.64
N LEU A 142 23.58 23.07 -14.90
CA LEU A 142 23.72 24.47 -15.26
C LEU A 142 25.21 24.78 -15.45
N ARG A 143 25.60 25.39 -16.59
CA ARG A 143 26.95 25.87 -16.83
C ARG A 143 26.97 27.39 -16.93
N TYR A 144 27.75 27.98 -16.07
CA TYR A 144 28.04 29.43 -16.09
C TYR A 144 29.41 29.68 -16.66
N GLN A 145 29.54 30.76 -17.39
CA GLN A 145 30.82 31.28 -17.89
C GLN A 145 30.91 32.76 -17.56
N ASP A 146 31.96 33.15 -16.86
CA ASP A 146 32.16 34.53 -16.38
C ASP A 146 30.95 35.10 -15.65
N GLY A 147 30.25 34.25 -14.90
CA GLY A 147 29.05 34.57 -14.14
C GLY A 147 27.74 34.50 -14.93
N GLU A 148 27.75 34.34 -16.24
CA GLU A 148 26.56 34.28 -17.07
C GLU A 148 26.11 32.83 -17.33
N LEU A 149 24.79 32.54 -17.23
CA LEU A 149 24.24 31.24 -17.57
C LEU A 149 24.29 31.01 -19.10
N VAL A 150 25.15 30.09 -19.53
CA VAL A 150 25.36 29.80 -20.95
C VAL A 150 24.72 28.48 -21.41
N GLU A 151 24.41 27.59 -20.47
CA GLU A 151 23.85 26.29 -20.80
C GLU A 151 23.07 25.69 -19.63
N ALA A 152 21.91 25.10 -19.95
CA ALA A 152 21.15 24.25 -19.03
C ALA A 152 20.75 22.94 -19.73
N VAL A 153 21.03 21.80 -19.10
CA VAL A 153 20.82 20.47 -19.68
C VAL A 153 19.99 19.63 -18.71
N SER A 154 18.88 19.02 -19.18
CA SER A 154 18.11 18.07 -18.39
C SER A 154 18.92 16.81 -18.13
N ARG A 155 18.58 16.03 -17.09
CA ARG A 155 19.33 14.82 -16.73
C ARG A 155 19.53 13.85 -17.91
N GLY A 156 18.50 13.60 -18.72
CA GLY A 156 18.54 12.59 -19.78
C GLY A 156 19.00 11.23 -19.24
N ASP A 157 19.97 10.61 -19.93
CA ASP A 157 20.62 9.35 -19.51
C ASP A 157 21.79 9.54 -18.52
N GLY A 158 22.05 10.80 -18.13
CA GLY A 158 23.17 11.18 -17.26
C GLY A 158 24.46 11.52 -17.99
N ARG A 159 24.57 11.24 -19.31
CA ARG A 159 25.66 11.68 -20.20
C ARG A 159 25.21 12.83 -21.10
N ALA A 160 23.97 12.74 -21.59
CA ALA A 160 23.37 13.78 -22.42
C ALA A 160 21.89 13.94 -22.01
N GLY A 161 21.36 15.16 -22.22
CA GLY A 161 19.98 15.50 -21.94
C GLY A 161 19.44 16.51 -22.93
N GLN A 162 18.19 16.96 -22.73
CA GLN A 162 17.58 18.00 -23.54
C GLN A 162 18.23 19.36 -23.24
N ASP A 163 18.39 20.18 -24.27
CA ASP A 163 18.80 21.57 -24.13
C ASP A 163 17.63 22.38 -23.52
N TRP A 164 17.80 22.76 -22.27
CA TRP A 164 16.84 23.57 -21.52
C TRP A 164 17.28 25.03 -21.34
N THR A 165 18.35 25.46 -22.03
CA THR A 165 18.97 26.77 -21.83
C THR A 165 17.97 27.93 -21.94
N ALA A 166 17.22 27.99 -23.03
CA ALA A 166 16.23 29.06 -23.23
C ALA A 166 15.11 29.05 -22.18
N ARG A 167 14.73 27.86 -21.69
CA ARG A 167 13.70 27.72 -20.63
C ARG A 167 14.25 28.12 -19.28
N ALA A 168 15.47 27.68 -18.94
CA ALA A 168 16.14 28.01 -17.68
C ALA A 168 16.35 29.53 -17.53
N LEU A 169 16.74 30.21 -18.63
CA LEU A 169 16.87 31.67 -18.67
C LEU A 169 15.54 32.41 -18.43
N ALA A 170 14.41 31.77 -18.69
CA ALA A 170 13.08 32.35 -18.44
C ALA A 170 12.56 32.09 -17.02
N LEU A 171 13.22 31.25 -16.20
CA LEU A 171 12.80 30.92 -14.84
C LEU A 171 13.35 31.94 -13.83
N PRO A 172 12.49 32.70 -13.12
CA PRO A 172 12.96 33.62 -12.06
C PRO A 172 13.72 32.94 -10.93
N GLY A 173 13.50 31.63 -10.72
CA GLY A 173 14.18 30.83 -9.72
C GLY A 173 15.58 30.35 -10.11
N VAL A 174 16.02 30.58 -11.36
CA VAL A 174 17.35 30.25 -11.87
C VAL A 174 18.10 31.55 -12.12
N PRO A 175 19.21 31.84 -11.41
CA PRO A 175 19.99 33.06 -11.67
C PRO A 175 20.54 33.07 -13.11
N ASN A 176 20.21 34.09 -13.89
CA ASN A 176 20.78 34.28 -15.22
C ASN A 176 22.23 34.77 -15.12
N THR A 177 22.51 35.60 -14.10
CA THR A 177 23.83 36.15 -13.77
C THR A 177 24.14 35.90 -12.31
N LEU A 178 25.33 35.37 -12.01
CA LEU A 178 25.81 35.19 -10.64
C LEU A 178 26.38 36.49 -10.08
N PRO A 179 26.33 36.70 -8.74
CA PRO A 179 26.93 37.87 -8.08
C PRO A 179 28.45 38.00 -8.29
N ILE A 180 29.11 36.87 -8.58
CA ILE A 180 30.57 36.77 -8.78
C ILE A 180 30.79 36.20 -10.18
N ALA A 181 31.65 36.84 -10.96
CA ALA A 181 32.03 36.40 -12.31
C ALA A 181 32.93 35.17 -12.26
N ILE A 182 32.34 33.98 -12.11
CA ILE A 182 33.03 32.70 -12.13
C ILE A 182 32.52 31.82 -13.28
N SER A 183 33.37 30.92 -13.74
CA SER A 183 32.97 29.81 -14.62
C SER A 183 32.80 28.56 -13.77
N ALA A 184 31.59 27.95 -13.78
CA ALA A 184 31.22 26.89 -12.88
C ALA A 184 30.17 25.97 -13.48
N ILE A 185 30.18 24.70 -13.04
CA ILE A 185 29.14 23.71 -13.37
C ILE A 185 28.37 23.38 -12.11
N PHE A 186 27.06 23.68 -12.08
CA PHE A 186 26.18 23.28 -10.99
C PHE A 186 25.26 22.14 -11.42
N GLN A 187 24.99 21.25 -10.48
CA GLN A 187 23.95 20.24 -10.60
C GLN A 187 22.89 20.49 -9.54
N GLY A 188 21.64 20.51 -9.96
CA GLY A 188 20.53 20.86 -9.08
C GLY A 188 19.24 20.16 -9.46
N GLU A 189 18.23 20.42 -8.67
CA GLU A 189 16.85 19.99 -8.89
C GLU A 189 15.98 21.23 -9.13
N LEU A 190 15.33 21.29 -10.29
CA LEU A 190 14.20 22.20 -10.48
C LEU A 190 12.99 21.62 -9.77
N TYR A 191 12.41 22.36 -8.84
CA TYR A 191 11.30 21.90 -8.03
C TYR A 191 10.09 22.82 -8.13
N TRP A 192 8.89 22.28 -7.87
CA TRP A 192 7.68 23.07 -7.76
C TRP A 192 7.63 23.72 -6.37
N ARG A 193 7.46 25.06 -6.33
CA ARG A 193 7.36 25.80 -5.06
C ARG A 193 6.06 25.46 -4.38
N LEU A 194 6.15 25.02 -3.13
CA LEU A 194 5.03 24.73 -2.25
C LEU A 194 5.08 25.68 -1.06
N ASN A 195 3.91 25.98 -0.48
CA ASN A 195 3.85 26.83 0.70
C ASN A 195 3.67 25.95 1.94
N GLU A 196 4.64 25.97 2.85
CA GLU A 196 4.62 25.22 4.12
C GLU A 196 4.24 23.73 3.94
N HIS A 197 4.76 23.10 2.90
CA HIS A 197 4.45 21.71 2.57
C HIS A 197 5.01 20.75 3.62
N ILE A 198 4.17 19.85 4.13
CA ILE A 198 4.56 18.79 5.07
C ILE A 198 4.38 17.43 4.37
N GLN A 199 5.49 16.82 3.97
CA GLN A 199 5.52 15.59 3.17
C GLN A 199 4.75 14.41 3.79
N SER A 200 4.75 14.27 5.12
CA SER A 200 4.03 13.21 5.83
C SER A 200 2.50 13.38 5.81
N ARG A 201 2.01 14.58 5.55
CA ARG A 201 0.58 14.91 5.55
C ARG A 201 0.00 15.00 4.15
N GLU A 202 0.78 15.55 3.25
CA GLU A 202 0.40 15.81 1.87
C GLU A 202 1.44 15.16 0.97
N PRO A 203 1.23 13.91 0.52
CA PRO A 203 2.10 13.34 -0.50
C PRO A 203 2.18 14.30 -1.68
N SER A 204 3.37 14.52 -2.19
CA SER A 204 3.67 15.50 -3.25
C SER A 204 3.09 15.10 -4.62
N THR A 205 1.84 14.66 -4.64
CA THR A 205 1.14 14.22 -5.83
C THR A 205 1.21 15.28 -6.92
N GLY A 206 2.09 15.05 -7.90
CA GLY A 206 2.21 15.88 -9.09
C GLY A 206 3.22 17.03 -9.02
N ALA A 207 3.89 17.32 -7.90
CA ALA A 207 4.87 18.42 -7.84
C ALA A 207 5.99 18.25 -8.88
N ARG A 208 6.58 17.06 -8.96
CA ARG A 208 7.58 16.72 -9.98
C ARG A 208 7.01 16.74 -11.39
N GLY A 209 5.79 16.20 -11.59
CA GLY A 209 5.09 16.25 -12.87
C GLY A 209 4.77 17.68 -13.30
N ALA A 210 4.42 18.57 -12.38
CA ALA A 210 4.20 19.99 -12.67
C ALA A 210 5.46 20.68 -13.21
N VAL A 211 6.64 20.40 -12.61
CA VAL A 211 7.92 20.92 -13.13
C VAL A 211 8.24 20.30 -14.48
N ALA A 212 8.11 18.99 -14.64
CA ALA A 212 8.33 18.31 -15.92
C ALA A 212 7.43 18.87 -17.01
N GLY A 213 6.14 19.09 -16.72
CA GLY A 213 5.19 19.72 -17.62
C GLY A 213 5.56 21.17 -17.98
N ALA A 214 5.99 21.97 -16.99
CA ALA A 214 6.48 23.32 -17.25
C ALA A 214 7.70 23.33 -18.18
N MET A 215 8.65 22.41 -17.96
CA MET A 215 9.86 22.29 -18.76
C MET A 215 9.61 21.64 -20.14
N ALA A 216 8.51 20.91 -20.34
CA ALA A 216 8.11 20.37 -21.63
C ALA A 216 7.48 21.44 -22.54
N GLN A 217 6.83 22.45 -21.99
CA GLN A 217 6.19 23.53 -22.75
C GLN A 217 7.24 24.41 -23.45
N ALA A 218 6.91 24.87 -24.66
CA ALA A 218 7.78 25.79 -25.40
C ALA A 218 7.86 27.18 -24.74
N ALA A 219 6.74 27.67 -24.19
CA ALA A 219 6.63 28.93 -23.47
C ALA A 219 5.59 28.81 -22.34
N PRO A 220 5.99 28.38 -21.12
CA PRO A 220 5.11 28.36 -19.98
C PRO A 220 4.71 29.79 -19.56
N SER A 221 3.53 29.94 -18.94
CA SER A 221 3.07 31.23 -18.44
C SER A 221 4.03 31.80 -17.38
N GLN A 222 4.03 33.13 -17.19
CA GLN A 222 4.86 33.76 -16.14
C GLN A 222 4.53 33.23 -14.75
N GLU A 223 3.27 32.93 -14.48
CA GLU A 223 2.84 32.32 -13.22
C GLU A 223 3.46 30.93 -13.04
N THR A 224 3.42 30.07 -14.07
CA THR A 224 4.08 28.75 -14.07
C THR A 224 5.58 28.86 -13.87
N GLN A 225 6.24 29.81 -14.55
CA GLN A 225 7.68 30.06 -14.40
C GLN A 225 8.05 30.48 -12.96
N ALA A 226 7.23 31.31 -12.31
CA ALA A 226 7.44 31.75 -10.93
C ALA A 226 7.31 30.61 -9.90
N GLN A 227 6.54 29.56 -10.24
CA GLN A 227 6.39 28.39 -9.38
C GLN A 227 7.59 27.44 -9.43
N VAL A 228 8.51 27.59 -10.40
CA VAL A 228 9.68 26.73 -10.49
C VAL A 228 10.82 27.34 -9.67
N GLY A 229 11.31 26.58 -8.69
CA GLY A 229 12.50 26.89 -7.89
C GLY A 229 13.69 26.02 -8.31
N LEU A 230 14.89 26.38 -7.82
CA LEU A 230 16.13 25.62 -8.04
C LEU A 230 16.76 25.29 -6.68
N PHE A 231 17.09 24.03 -6.47
CA PHE A 231 17.93 23.57 -5.37
C PHE A 231 19.25 23.01 -5.94
N VAL A 232 20.37 23.72 -5.69
CA VAL A 232 21.70 23.28 -6.15
C VAL A 232 22.25 22.26 -5.18
N TRP A 233 22.21 20.98 -5.53
CA TRP A 233 22.68 19.89 -4.68
C TRP A 233 24.15 19.50 -4.92
N GLY A 234 24.75 19.95 -6.00
CA GLY A 234 26.13 19.61 -6.38
C GLY A 234 26.85 20.70 -7.15
N TRP A 235 28.14 20.80 -6.94
CA TRP A 235 29.08 21.66 -7.68
C TRP A 235 30.28 20.82 -8.11
N PRO A 236 30.21 20.11 -9.26
CA PRO A 236 31.20 19.15 -9.70
C PRO A 236 32.64 19.66 -9.75
N ASP A 237 32.86 20.85 -10.31
CA ASP A 237 34.16 21.51 -10.47
C ASP A 237 34.50 22.53 -9.35
N GLY A 238 33.67 22.60 -8.31
CA GLY A 238 33.86 23.48 -7.17
C GLY A 238 34.78 22.91 -6.08
N PRO A 239 34.91 23.62 -4.94
CA PRO A 239 35.76 23.21 -3.83
C PRO A 239 35.56 21.77 -3.41
N THR A 240 36.63 21.07 -3.04
CA THR A 240 36.53 19.68 -2.54
C THR A 240 36.04 19.63 -1.10
N ASP A 241 36.39 20.62 -0.30
CA ASP A 241 35.86 20.77 1.07
C ASP A 241 34.38 21.18 1.05
N MET A 242 33.54 20.52 1.86
CA MET A 242 32.12 20.78 1.87
C MET A 242 31.75 22.10 2.52
N ALA A 243 32.42 22.49 3.61
CA ALA A 243 32.12 23.73 4.31
C ALA A 243 32.48 24.95 3.45
N GLU A 244 33.63 24.89 2.77
CA GLU A 244 34.05 25.91 1.80
C GLU A 244 33.04 25.99 0.64
N ARG A 245 32.65 24.84 0.08
CA ARG A 245 31.64 24.77 -0.99
C ARG A 245 30.32 25.39 -0.61
N LEU A 246 29.81 25.13 0.59
CA LEU A 246 28.56 25.68 1.10
C LEU A 246 28.65 27.20 1.31
N THR A 247 29.78 27.68 1.80
CA THR A 247 30.04 29.12 1.95
C THR A 247 29.99 29.82 0.60
N GLN A 248 30.71 29.30 -0.39
CA GLN A 248 30.73 29.89 -1.73
C GLN A 248 29.38 29.77 -2.44
N LEU A 249 28.63 28.66 -2.27
CA LEU A 249 27.28 28.56 -2.81
C LEU A 249 26.34 29.63 -2.22
N SER A 250 26.47 29.93 -0.92
CA SER A 250 25.70 31.00 -0.28
C SER A 250 26.08 32.37 -0.83
N GLU A 251 27.39 32.64 -1.06
CA GLU A 251 27.88 33.89 -1.68
C GLU A 251 27.38 34.06 -3.12
N LEU A 252 27.14 32.94 -3.83
CA LEU A 252 26.56 32.91 -5.17
C LEU A 252 25.02 33.01 -5.18
N GLY A 253 24.39 33.08 -4.00
CA GLY A 253 22.95 33.27 -3.86
C GLY A 253 22.13 31.97 -3.83
N PHE A 254 22.76 30.81 -3.66
CA PHE A 254 22.06 29.52 -3.53
C PHE A 254 21.83 29.20 -2.05
N ASP A 255 20.62 28.72 -1.73
CA ASP A 255 20.19 28.41 -0.36
C ASP A 255 20.60 27.01 0.14
N THR A 256 21.46 26.32 -0.60
CA THR A 256 21.91 24.95 -0.33
C THR A 256 22.42 24.75 1.09
N ALA A 257 23.13 25.74 1.63
CA ALA A 257 23.71 25.69 2.97
C ALA A 257 22.64 25.59 4.07
N ALA A 258 21.46 26.20 3.88
CA ALA A 258 20.35 26.13 4.84
C ALA A 258 19.80 24.70 5.00
N TYR A 259 20.01 23.85 4.02
CA TYR A 259 19.51 22.48 3.97
C TYR A 259 20.61 21.42 3.98
N THR A 260 21.86 21.79 4.31
CA THR A 260 22.99 20.84 4.32
C THR A 260 23.63 20.80 5.69
N HIS A 261 23.63 19.63 6.33
CA HIS A 261 24.11 19.46 7.69
C HIS A 261 25.19 18.39 7.79
N LEU A 262 26.17 18.62 8.69
CA LEU A 262 27.19 17.63 9.03
C LEU A 262 26.53 16.49 9.80
N LEU A 263 26.86 15.26 9.43
CA LEU A 263 26.39 14.04 10.06
C LEU A 263 27.45 13.52 11.04
N ASN A 264 27.10 13.40 12.31
CA ASN A 264 27.99 12.80 13.31
C ASN A 264 27.85 11.28 13.34
N ASP A 265 26.61 10.77 13.19
CA ASP A 265 26.33 9.35 13.18
C ASP A 265 25.01 9.01 12.43
N GLN A 266 24.58 7.77 12.54
CA GLN A 266 23.35 7.30 11.93
C GLN A 266 22.07 7.88 12.58
N LEU A 267 22.10 8.16 13.87
CA LEU A 267 20.94 8.72 14.58
C LEU A 267 20.63 10.11 14.04
N ASP A 268 21.69 10.87 13.72
CA ASP A 268 21.55 12.16 13.03
C ASP A 268 20.87 12.00 11.66
N ALA A 269 21.20 10.94 10.90
CA ALA A 269 20.58 10.70 9.61
C ALA A 269 19.07 10.41 9.74
N ALA A 270 18.68 9.61 10.73
CA ALA A 270 17.27 9.32 11.02
C ALA A 270 16.54 10.60 11.48
N TYR A 271 17.16 11.38 12.35
CA TYR A 271 16.64 12.64 12.83
C TYR A 271 16.35 13.61 11.66
N TRP A 272 17.30 13.84 10.77
CA TRP A 272 17.13 14.76 9.64
C TRP A 272 16.09 14.25 8.65
N ARG A 273 16.06 12.93 8.37
CA ARG A 273 15.04 12.32 7.52
C ARG A 273 13.63 12.53 8.09
N GLU A 274 13.45 12.35 9.39
CA GLU A 274 12.19 12.56 10.09
C GLU A 274 11.82 14.05 10.16
N THR A 275 12.80 14.92 10.41
CA THR A 275 12.62 16.36 10.46
C THR A 275 12.09 16.91 9.13
N TRP A 276 12.66 16.51 8.00
CA TRP A 276 12.19 16.96 6.69
C TRP A 276 10.93 16.23 6.21
N PHE A 277 10.64 15.07 6.74
CA PHE A 277 9.38 14.37 6.46
C PHE A 277 8.18 15.01 7.17
N ASN A 278 8.38 15.50 8.41
CA ASN A 278 7.32 16.05 9.25
C ASN A 278 7.34 17.58 9.34
N GLY A 279 8.40 18.24 8.90
CA GLY A 279 8.56 19.68 8.89
C GLY A 279 8.05 20.34 7.62
N ALA A 280 7.71 21.63 7.75
CA ALA A 280 7.31 22.44 6.60
C ALA A 280 8.51 22.79 5.73
N LEU A 281 8.41 22.58 4.42
CA LEU A 281 9.42 22.88 3.41
C LEU A 281 8.80 23.62 2.22
N PRO A 282 9.59 24.42 1.48
CA PRO A 282 9.11 25.08 0.27
C PRO A 282 9.07 24.17 -0.96
N PHE A 283 9.39 22.89 -0.79
CA PHE A 283 9.45 21.86 -1.84
C PHE A 283 9.06 20.49 -1.29
N ALA A 284 8.64 19.61 -2.18
CA ALA A 284 8.42 18.21 -1.87
C ALA A 284 9.76 17.45 -1.74
N THR A 285 9.79 16.40 -0.91
CA THR A 285 10.96 15.53 -0.73
C THR A 285 10.56 14.06 -0.84
N ASP A 286 11.45 13.22 -1.35
CA ASP A 286 11.26 11.76 -1.39
C ASP A 286 12.23 11.01 -0.44
N GLY A 287 12.95 11.75 0.41
CA GLY A 287 13.91 11.20 1.36
C GLY A 287 15.05 12.14 1.67
N VAL A 288 16.22 11.56 1.94
CA VAL A 288 17.47 12.27 2.19
C VAL A 288 18.61 11.72 1.34
N VAL A 289 19.61 12.56 1.08
CA VAL A 289 20.87 12.17 0.44
C VAL A 289 21.99 12.32 1.45
N ILE A 290 22.74 11.24 1.68
CA ILE A 290 23.94 11.23 2.52
C ILE A 290 25.15 11.13 1.60
N LYS A 291 26.12 12.01 1.78
CA LYS A 291 27.31 12.09 0.94
C LYS A 291 28.57 12.42 1.74
N GLN A 292 29.73 11.92 1.27
CA GLN A 292 31.02 12.36 1.80
C GLN A 292 31.34 13.77 1.31
N ALA A 293 32.02 14.52 2.15
CA ALA A 293 32.60 15.83 1.75
C ALA A 293 33.60 15.65 0.61
N GLU A 294 34.48 14.67 0.77
CA GLU A 294 35.50 14.32 -0.20
C GLU A 294 34.88 13.46 -1.31
N ARG A 295 35.21 13.80 -2.55
CA ARG A 295 34.72 13.10 -3.73
C ARG A 295 35.82 12.98 -4.79
N PRO A 296 35.74 11.97 -5.67
CA PRO A 296 36.64 11.87 -6.82
C PRO A 296 36.55 13.10 -7.73
N GLY A 297 37.63 13.43 -8.41
CA GLY A 297 37.63 14.51 -9.39
C GLY A 297 36.58 14.29 -10.49
N VAL A 298 36.00 15.38 -10.98
CA VAL A 298 34.87 15.36 -11.96
C VAL A 298 35.17 14.55 -13.22
N THR A 299 36.42 14.47 -13.66
CA THR A 299 36.85 13.70 -14.83
C THR A 299 36.70 12.18 -14.66
N SER A 300 36.57 11.69 -13.43
CA SER A 300 36.33 10.28 -13.14
C SER A 300 34.82 9.94 -12.99
N TRP A 301 33.95 10.93 -13.14
CA TRP A 301 32.50 10.70 -13.00
C TRP A 301 31.95 9.98 -14.24
N SER A 302 31.06 9.05 -13.99
CA SER A 302 30.30 8.32 -14.99
C SER A 302 28.82 8.44 -14.70
N ASN A 303 27.96 7.94 -15.54
CA ASN A 303 26.51 7.90 -15.29
C ASN A 303 26.08 6.77 -14.33
N THR A 304 27.03 6.05 -13.72
CA THR A 304 26.75 5.05 -12.68
C THR A 304 26.63 5.69 -11.30
N PRO A 305 25.84 5.10 -10.38
CA PRO A 305 25.74 5.62 -9.02
C PRO A 305 27.10 5.68 -8.31
N PRO A 306 27.42 6.80 -7.63
CA PRO A 306 28.69 6.97 -6.94
C PRO A 306 28.74 6.15 -5.66
N GLU A 307 29.95 5.75 -5.25
CA GLU A 307 30.16 5.09 -3.96
C GLU A 307 30.21 6.07 -2.77
N TRP A 308 30.39 7.37 -3.02
CA TRP A 308 30.52 8.42 -2.01
C TRP A 308 29.18 9.07 -1.63
N ALA A 309 28.05 8.65 -2.24
CA ALA A 309 26.72 9.16 -1.91
C ALA A 309 25.66 8.08 -2.03
N ILE A 310 24.66 8.14 -1.15
CA ILE A 310 23.49 7.26 -1.13
C ILE A 310 22.22 8.06 -0.92
N ALA A 311 21.08 7.51 -1.35
CA ALA A 311 19.75 8.04 -1.07
C ALA A 311 19.00 7.12 -0.12
N TRP A 312 18.39 7.70 0.92
CA TRP A 312 17.50 7.02 1.85
C TRP A 312 16.10 7.64 1.75
N LYS A 313 15.20 6.92 1.08
CA LYS A 313 13.83 7.40 0.82
C LYS A 313 12.99 7.48 2.08
N HIS A 314 11.97 8.35 2.07
CA HIS A 314 10.91 8.36 3.08
C HIS A 314 10.17 7.02 3.13
N PRO A 315 9.44 6.72 4.22
CA PRO A 315 8.56 5.57 4.25
C PRO A 315 7.57 5.62 3.08
N LEU A 316 7.28 4.46 2.51
CA LEU A 316 6.29 4.36 1.44
C LEU A 316 4.91 4.69 2.01
N THR A 317 4.18 5.58 1.36
CA THR A 317 2.76 5.86 1.61
C THR A 317 1.85 4.93 0.80
N GLN A 318 2.41 4.29 -0.24
CA GLN A 318 1.74 3.32 -1.10
C GLN A 318 2.65 2.12 -1.36
N ALA A 319 2.09 0.92 -1.33
CA ALA A 319 2.81 -0.30 -1.67
C ALA A 319 2.20 -0.95 -2.91
N LEU A 320 3.05 -1.33 -3.86
CA LEU A 320 2.66 -2.15 -5.01
C LEU A 320 2.54 -3.61 -4.57
N ALA A 321 1.35 -4.18 -4.66
CA ALA A 321 1.05 -5.54 -4.25
C ALA A 321 0.49 -6.37 -5.41
N GLU A 322 0.95 -7.62 -5.53
CA GLU A 322 0.42 -8.56 -6.49
C GLU A 322 -0.79 -9.28 -5.92
N VAL A 323 -1.87 -9.34 -6.69
CA VAL A 323 -3.10 -10.06 -6.34
C VAL A 323 -2.86 -11.56 -6.49
N ARG A 324 -2.99 -12.30 -5.39
CA ARG A 324 -2.90 -13.76 -5.36
C ARG A 324 -4.24 -14.43 -5.65
N GLY A 325 -5.34 -13.79 -5.24
CA GLY A 325 -6.68 -14.33 -5.41
C GLY A 325 -7.76 -13.31 -5.04
N VAL A 326 -8.98 -13.61 -5.42
CA VAL A 326 -10.17 -12.84 -5.07
C VAL A 326 -11.14 -13.76 -4.34
N GLU A 327 -11.58 -13.37 -3.15
CA GLU A 327 -12.61 -14.03 -2.34
C GLU A 327 -13.84 -13.15 -2.29
N PHE A 328 -15.02 -13.74 -2.43
CA PHE A 328 -16.29 -13.02 -2.30
C PHE A 328 -16.95 -13.39 -0.98
N ARG A 329 -17.06 -12.44 -0.07
CA ARG A 329 -17.77 -12.60 1.18
C ARG A 329 -19.19 -12.07 1.05
N VAL A 330 -20.16 -12.86 1.47
CA VAL A 330 -21.55 -12.46 1.48
C VAL A 330 -21.97 -12.17 2.92
N GLY A 331 -22.27 -10.90 3.21
CA GLY A 331 -22.76 -10.49 4.52
C GLY A 331 -24.20 -10.96 4.76
N ARG A 332 -24.66 -10.92 6.02
CA ARG A 332 -26.02 -11.38 6.42
C ARG A 332 -27.17 -10.75 5.62
N THR A 333 -27.00 -9.57 5.07
CA THR A 333 -28.01 -8.87 4.26
C THR A 333 -27.92 -9.18 2.77
N GLY A 334 -27.05 -10.11 2.36
CA GLY A 334 -26.79 -10.43 0.96
C GLY A 334 -25.79 -9.51 0.26
N ARG A 335 -25.19 -8.54 0.97
CA ARG A 335 -24.16 -7.68 0.39
C ARG A 335 -22.90 -8.48 0.10
N ILE A 336 -22.51 -8.53 -1.17
CA ILE A 336 -21.27 -9.18 -1.62
C ILE A 336 -20.11 -8.18 -1.50
N THR A 337 -19.06 -8.59 -0.80
CA THR A 337 -17.84 -7.80 -0.59
C THR A 337 -16.64 -8.58 -1.10
N PRO A 338 -16.06 -8.19 -2.25
CA PRO A 338 -14.83 -8.78 -2.73
C PRO A 338 -13.65 -8.42 -1.84
N LEU A 339 -12.85 -9.41 -1.49
CA LEU A 339 -11.62 -9.32 -0.71
C LEU A 339 -10.46 -9.78 -1.59
N LEU A 340 -9.52 -8.90 -1.86
CA LEU A 340 -8.30 -9.26 -2.55
C LEU A 340 -7.32 -9.91 -1.56
N TRP A 341 -6.86 -11.10 -1.89
CA TRP A 341 -5.69 -11.70 -1.25
C TRP A 341 -4.44 -11.28 -2.01
N LEU A 342 -3.47 -10.75 -1.29
CA LEU A 342 -2.25 -10.19 -1.85
C LEU A 342 -1.04 -11.05 -1.45
N TYR A 343 -0.01 -11.11 -2.30
CA TYR A 343 1.31 -11.44 -1.80
C TYR A 343 1.69 -10.35 -0.79
N PRO A 344 2.16 -10.74 0.42
CA PRO A 344 2.32 -9.78 1.50
C PRO A 344 3.33 -8.68 1.17
N VAL A 345 2.93 -7.44 1.39
CA VAL A 345 3.78 -6.25 1.28
C VAL A 345 3.92 -5.54 2.62
N GLN A 346 5.01 -4.80 2.78
CA GLN A 346 5.22 -3.95 3.96
C GLN A 346 4.82 -2.52 3.64
N LEU A 347 4.00 -1.93 4.50
CA LEU A 347 3.57 -0.55 4.39
C LEU A 347 3.47 0.04 5.81
N GLU A 348 4.22 1.10 6.08
CA GLU A 348 4.29 1.77 7.39
C GLU A 348 4.51 0.79 8.56
N GLY A 349 5.44 -0.16 8.40
CA GLY A 349 5.76 -1.17 9.42
C GLY A 349 4.71 -2.28 9.58
N ARG A 350 3.67 -2.30 8.76
CA ARG A 350 2.60 -3.32 8.77
C ARG A 350 2.73 -4.27 7.58
N ARG A 351 2.43 -5.52 7.82
CA ARG A 351 2.32 -6.54 6.77
C ARG A 351 0.90 -6.60 6.24
N ILE A 352 0.70 -6.17 4.99
CA ILE A 352 -0.59 -6.17 4.31
C ILE A 352 -0.66 -7.41 3.42
N SER A 353 -1.68 -8.23 3.60
CA SER A 353 -1.94 -9.43 2.80
C SER A 353 -3.37 -9.52 2.27
N ARG A 354 -4.24 -8.56 2.65
CA ARG A 354 -5.65 -8.52 2.23
C ARG A 354 -6.12 -7.08 2.14
N VAL A 355 -6.98 -6.81 1.16
CA VAL A 355 -7.67 -5.51 1.04
C VAL A 355 -9.09 -5.71 0.54
N SER A 356 -10.05 -5.02 1.17
CA SER A 356 -11.46 -5.07 0.77
C SER A 356 -11.75 -4.05 -0.32
N LEU A 357 -12.54 -4.44 -1.32
CA LEU A 357 -13.03 -3.54 -2.37
C LEU A 357 -14.38 -2.89 -2.02
N GLY A 358 -15.04 -3.34 -0.96
CA GLY A 358 -16.27 -2.76 -0.45
C GLY A 358 -17.54 -3.16 -1.20
N SER A 359 -17.53 -3.36 -2.53
CA SER A 359 -18.71 -3.80 -3.30
C SER A 359 -18.35 -4.61 -4.54
N LEU A 360 -19.25 -5.51 -4.96
CA LEU A 360 -19.13 -6.30 -6.17
C LEU A 360 -19.04 -5.39 -7.41
N ALA A 361 -19.88 -4.39 -7.51
CA ALA A 361 -19.87 -3.45 -8.65
C ALA A 361 -18.52 -2.73 -8.83
N ARG A 362 -17.83 -2.39 -7.73
CA ARG A 362 -16.49 -1.81 -7.81
C ARG A 362 -15.48 -2.82 -8.36
N TRP A 363 -15.56 -4.08 -7.93
CA TRP A 363 -14.68 -5.12 -8.44
C TRP A 363 -14.93 -5.41 -9.93
N GLU A 364 -16.20 -5.49 -10.35
CA GLU A 364 -16.59 -5.66 -11.75
C GLU A 364 -16.07 -4.52 -12.63
N HIS A 365 -16.15 -3.27 -12.13
CA HIS A 365 -15.64 -2.10 -12.84
C HIS A 365 -14.11 -2.11 -12.99
N LEU A 366 -13.38 -2.52 -11.95
CA LEU A 366 -11.92 -2.57 -11.93
C LEU A 366 -11.37 -3.85 -12.60
N ASP A 367 -12.18 -4.88 -12.77
CA ASP A 367 -11.82 -6.19 -13.34
C ASP A 367 -10.50 -6.76 -12.78
N ILE A 368 -10.32 -6.71 -11.45
CA ILE A 368 -9.10 -7.17 -10.79
C ILE A 368 -9.07 -8.69 -10.73
N ARG A 369 -7.93 -9.28 -11.14
CA ARG A 369 -7.73 -10.73 -11.21
C ARG A 369 -6.37 -11.14 -10.61
N PRO A 370 -6.17 -12.44 -10.31
CA PRO A 370 -4.88 -12.94 -9.86
C PRO A 370 -3.74 -12.60 -10.83
N GLY A 371 -2.64 -12.07 -10.28
CA GLY A 371 -1.47 -11.61 -11.03
C GLY A 371 -1.42 -10.09 -11.22
N ASP A 372 -2.56 -9.40 -11.16
CA ASP A 372 -2.60 -7.94 -11.29
C ASP A 372 -1.80 -7.24 -10.18
N GLN A 373 -1.20 -6.11 -10.52
CA GLN A 373 -0.45 -5.27 -9.58
C GLN A 373 -1.33 -4.10 -9.14
N VAL A 374 -1.57 -4.00 -7.86
CA VAL A 374 -2.44 -2.99 -7.27
C VAL A 374 -1.69 -2.13 -6.27
N ALA A 375 -2.03 -0.84 -6.21
CA ALA A 375 -1.52 0.07 -5.20
C ALA A 375 -2.39 0.02 -3.94
N VAL A 376 -1.75 -0.15 -2.80
CA VAL A 376 -2.41 -0.23 -1.48
C VAL A 376 -1.92 0.90 -0.59
N THR A 377 -2.85 1.59 0.07
CA THR A 377 -2.60 2.64 1.07
C THR A 377 -3.20 2.25 2.42
N LEU A 378 -2.94 3.05 3.46
CA LEU A 378 -3.60 2.92 4.76
C LEU A 378 -4.51 4.12 5.02
N ALA A 379 -5.82 3.88 5.20
CA ALA A 379 -6.73 4.89 5.71
C ALA A 379 -6.63 4.98 7.23
N GLY A 380 -6.45 6.20 7.74
CA GLY A 380 -6.32 6.44 9.17
C GLY A 380 -5.20 5.65 9.83
N LEU A 381 -4.10 5.40 9.11
CA LEU A 381 -2.91 4.66 9.55
C LEU A 381 -3.13 3.16 9.86
N THR A 382 -4.33 2.62 9.68
CA THR A 382 -4.63 1.25 10.14
C THR A 382 -5.35 0.37 9.14
N ILE A 383 -6.17 0.92 8.26
CA ILE A 383 -7.07 0.15 7.40
C ILE A 383 -6.52 0.11 5.97
N PRO A 384 -6.09 -1.06 5.47
CA PRO A 384 -5.66 -1.19 4.08
C PRO A 384 -6.78 -0.86 3.10
N GLN A 385 -6.47 -0.02 2.13
CA GLN A 385 -7.38 0.36 1.04
C GLN A 385 -6.69 0.22 -0.31
N LEU A 386 -7.47 -0.19 -1.31
CA LEU A 386 -7.05 -0.12 -2.70
C LEU A 386 -7.08 1.34 -3.15
N SER A 387 -5.95 1.88 -3.56
CA SER A 387 -5.86 3.21 -4.18
C SER A 387 -5.99 3.14 -5.70
N ASP A 388 -5.31 2.19 -6.35
CA ASP A 388 -5.33 2.10 -7.82
C ASP A 388 -5.01 0.68 -8.32
N VAL A 389 -5.31 0.41 -9.59
CA VAL A 389 -4.87 -0.76 -10.36
C VAL A 389 -3.73 -0.29 -11.27
N VAL A 390 -2.50 -0.59 -10.85
CA VAL A 390 -1.28 -0.08 -11.50
C VAL A 390 -1.00 -0.81 -12.81
N TRP A 391 -1.23 -2.11 -12.84
CA TRP A 391 -1.00 -2.93 -14.01
C TRP A 391 -1.84 -4.20 -13.96
N GLN A 392 -2.39 -4.59 -15.10
CA GLN A 392 -3.18 -5.80 -15.27
C GLN A 392 -2.43 -6.81 -16.14
N THR A 393 -2.41 -8.07 -15.68
CA THR A 393 -1.80 -9.18 -16.45
C THR A 393 -2.45 -9.35 -17.82
N GLN A 394 -1.67 -9.72 -18.81
CA GLN A 394 -2.18 -10.01 -20.16
C GLN A 394 -2.95 -11.33 -20.18
N GLU A 395 -2.45 -12.36 -19.51
CA GLU A 395 -3.15 -13.62 -19.32
C GLU A 395 -4.14 -13.51 -18.16
N ARG A 396 -5.41 -13.24 -18.50
CA ARG A 396 -6.50 -13.01 -17.54
C ARG A 396 -7.09 -14.33 -17.03
N THR A 397 -6.83 -14.68 -15.78
CA THR A 397 -7.47 -15.83 -15.11
C THR A 397 -8.95 -15.52 -14.86
N THR A 398 -9.84 -16.45 -15.17
CA THR A 398 -11.27 -16.32 -14.84
C THR A 398 -11.47 -16.32 -13.33
N VAL A 399 -12.34 -15.46 -12.84
CA VAL A 399 -12.76 -15.40 -11.43
C VAL A 399 -14.28 -15.52 -11.41
N ASP A 400 -14.79 -16.59 -10.82
CA ASP A 400 -16.23 -16.84 -10.71
C ASP A 400 -16.80 -15.99 -9.57
N ALA A 401 -17.50 -14.91 -9.92
CA ALA A 401 -18.18 -14.06 -8.97
C ALA A 401 -19.62 -14.56 -8.72
N PRO A 402 -20.10 -14.53 -7.46
CA PRO A 402 -21.46 -14.86 -7.16
C PRO A 402 -22.43 -13.85 -7.77
N ALA A 403 -23.55 -14.33 -8.32
CA ALA A 403 -24.56 -13.44 -8.92
C ALA A 403 -25.21 -12.57 -7.83
N ALA A 404 -25.22 -11.25 -8.04
CA ALA A 404 -25.75 -10.27 -7.07
C ALA A 404 -27.23 -10.54 -6.71
N THR A 405 -28.00 -11.10 -7.64
CA THR A 405 -29.44 -11.39 -7.47
C THR A 405 -29.72 -12.60 -6.60
N THR A 406 -28.74 -13.46 -6.34
CA THR A 406 -28.89 -14.66 -5.52
C THR A 406 -29.03 -14.35 -4.03
N TYR A 407 -28.42 -13.24 -3.58
CA TYR A 407 -28.31 -12.92 -2.18
C TYR A 407 -29.08 -11.64 -1.83
N HIS A 408 -29.91 -11.75 -0.79
CA HIS A 408 -30.67 -10.62 -0.24
C HIS A 408 -30.89 -10.79 1.27
N ALA A 409 -31.57 -9.84 1.90
CA ALA A 409 -31.77 -9.84 3.34
C ALA A 409 -32.56 -11.04 3.89
N LEU A 410 -33.29 -11.77 3.04
CA LEU A 410 -34.12 -12.92 3.40
C LEU A 410 -33.67 -14.22 2.71
N SER A 411 -32.45 -14.31 2.21
CA SER A 411 -31.88 -15.54 1.65
C SER A 411 -30.97 -16.25 2.66
N CYS A 412 -30.69 -17.53 2.46
CA CYS A 412 -29.67 -18.30 3.18
C CYS A 412 -29.88 -18.34 4.72
N PHE A 413 -31.06 -18.72 5.17
CA PHE A 413 -31.29 -19.09 6.58
C PHE A 413 -30.87 -20.55 6.84
N GLN A 414 -30.72 -21.36 5.78
CA GLN A 414 -30.31 -22.75 5.81
C GLN A 414 -29.03 -22.98 4.99
N ASN A 415 -28.26 -24.00 5.37
CA ASN A 415 -27.08 -24.44 4.66
C ASN A 415 -27.47 -25.15 3.36
N SER A 416 -27.27 -24.46 2.25
CA SER A 416 -27.51 -24.97 0.91
C SER A 416 -26.37 -24.54 -0.02
N PRO A 417 -26.17 -25.18 -1.18
CA PRO A 417 -25.09 -24.80 -2.08
C PRO A 417 -25.04 -23.31 -2.37
N GLY A 418 -23.91 -22.66 -2.05
CA GLY A 418 -23.70 -21.22 -2.19
C GLY A 418 -24.15 -20.37 -0.99
N CYS A 419 -24.83 -20.95 0.01
CA CYS A 419 -25.32 -20.20 1.18
C CYS A 419 -24.33 -20.14 2.35
N ASP A 420 -23.25 -20.91 2.34
CA ASP A 420 -22.32 -21.08 3.47
C ASP A 420 -21.85 -19.74 4.08
N THR A 421 -21.45 -18.80 3.23
CA THR A 421 -20.90 -17.52 3.69
C THR A 421 -21.97 -16.59 4.26
N GLN A 422 -23.17 -16.56 3.70
CA GLN A 422 -24.26 -15.73 4.22
C GLN A 422 -24.84 -16.32 5.51
N LEU A 423 -25.00 -17.64 5.60
CA LEU A 423 -25.44 -18.32 6.82
C LEU A 423 -24.42 -18.11 7.95
N LEU A 424 -23.13 -18.27 7.66
CA LEU A 424 -22.06 -17.99 8.62
C LEU A 424 -22.11 -16.54 9.14
N ALA A 425 -22.35 -15.57 8.25
CA ALA A 425 -22.51 -14.17 8.64
C ALA A 425 -23.78 -13.94 9.48
N ARG A 426 -24.88 -14.68 9.24
CA ARG A 426 -26.09 -14.65 10.06
C ARG A 426 -25.86 -15.23 11.45
N LEU A 427 -25.22 -16.41 11.54
CA LEU A 427 -24.88 -17.05 12.82
C LEU A 427 -23.94 -16.18 13.66
N THR A 428 -22.95 -15.56 13.03
CA THR A 428 -22.05 -14.63 13.72
C THR A 428 -22.82 -13.44 14.29
N TYR A 429 -23.68 -12.82 13.48
CA TYR A 429 -24.54 -11.72 13.92
C TYR A 429 -25.53 -12.13 15.01
N LEU A 430 -26.16 -13.31 14.88
CA LEU A 430 -27.04 -13.87 15.89
C LEU A 430 -26.31 -13.99 17.23
N GLY A 431 -25.12 -14.57 17.25
CA GLY A 431 -24.32 -14.73 18.47
C GLY A 431 -23.99 -13.38 19.13
N GLU A 432 -23.68 -12.35 18.33
CA GLU A 432 -23.47 -10.99 18.83
C GLU A 432 -24.73 -10.40 19.48
N GLN A 433 -25.90 -10.57 18.85
CA GLN A 433 -27.18 -10.03 19.36
C GLN A 433 -27.64 -10.76 20.63
N LEU A 434 -27.35 -12.06 20.75
CA LEU A 434 -27.67 -12.86 21.95
C LEU A 434 -26.55 -12.75 23.02
N GLY A 435 -25.47 -12.03 22.76
CA GLY A 435 -24.42 -11.71 23.71
C GLY A 435 -23.43 -12.84 23.99
N PHE A 436 -23.25 -13.79 23.08
CA PHE A 436 -22.30 -14.90 23.21
C PHE A 436 -20.88 -14.42 23.36
N GLN A 437 -20.18 -14.92 24.37
CA GLN A 437 -18.80 -14.54 24.65
C GLN A 437 -17.81 -15.53 24.03
N GLY A 438 -16.89 -14.99 23.20
CA GLY A 438 -15.88 -15.81 22.53
C GLY A 438 -16.43 -16.74 21.44
N VAL A 439 -17.67 -16.55 21.00
CA VAL A 439 -18.32 -17.28 19.90
C VAL A 439 -18.34 -16.37 18.67
N GLY A 440 -17.32 -16.49 17.83
CA GLY A 440 -17.21 -15.72 16.60
C GLY A 440 -17.27 -16.58 15.35
N GLU A 441 -16.95 -15.99 14.19
CA GLU A 441 -16.96 -16.63 12.88
C GLU A 441 -16.29 -18.01 12.87
N GLY A 442 -15.09 -18.15 13.49
CA GLY A 442 -14.37 -19.43 13.51
C GLY A 442 -15.07 -20.55 14.30
N THR A 443 -15.86 -20.22 15.35
CA THR A 443 -16.63 -21.23 16.10
C THR A 443 -17.81 -21.71 15.25
N TRP A 444 -18.55 -20.77 14.64
CA TRP A 444 -19.67 -21.09 13.78
C TRP A 444 -19.24 -21.87 12.54
N GLN A 445 -18.11 -21.48 11.94
CA GLN A 445 -17.54 -22.23 10.82
C GLN A 445 -17.21 -23.68 11.20
N ALA A 446 -16.61 -23.91 12.37
CA ALA A 446 -16.29 -25.27 12.83
C ALA A 446 -17.56 -26.13 13.03
N LEU A 447 -18.66 -25.52 13.53
CA LEU A 447 -19.95 -26.22 13.70
C LEU A 447 -20.61 -26.54 12.34
N LEU A 448 -20.57 -25.61 11.38
CA LEU A 448 -21.04 -25.81 10.01
C LEU A 448 -20.25 -26.90 9.29
N GLU A 449 -18.91 -26.87 9.35
CA GLU A 449 -18.02 -27.88 8.75
C GLU A 449 -18.22 -29.27 9.34
N ALA A 450 -18.57 -29.35 10.65
CA ALA A 450 -18.92 -30.60 11.32
C ALA A 450 -20.34 -31.10 10.98
N GLY A 451 -21.14 -30.31 10.26
CA GLY A 451 -22.54 -30.62 9.93
C GLY A 451 -23.49 -30.57 11.12
N LEU A 452 -23.05 -29.95 12.23
CA LEU A 452 -23.86 -29.84 13.46
C LEU A 452 -24.88 -28.71 13.40
N VAL A 453 -24.65 -27.74 12.52
CA VAL A 453 -25.55 -26.61 12.28
C VAL A 453 -25.87 -26.60 10.79
N GLN A 454 -27.12 -26.72 10.42
CA GLN A 454 -27.63 -26.71 9.05
C GLN A 454 -28.58 -25.52 8.80
N ASP A 455 -29.12 -24.92 9.88
CA ASP A 455 -29.91 -23.70 9.81
C ASP A 455 -29.56 -22.71 10.95
N LEU A 456 -30.26 -21.61 10.99
CA LEU A 456 -29.98 -20.52 11.92
C LEU A 456 -30.24 -20.88 13.39
N LEU A 457 -31.08 -21.89 13.70
CA LEU A 457 -31.49 -22.22 15.06
C LEU A 457 -31.05 -23.61 15.56
N ASP A 458 -30.47 -24.47 14.72
CA ASP A 458 -30.02 -25.84 15.08
C ASP A 458 -29.14 -25.90 16.34
N TRP A 459 -28.35 -24.86 16.61
CA TRP A 459 -27.47 -24.75 17.77
C TRP A 459 -28.23 -24.81 19.12
N LEU A 460 -29.54 -24.51 19.13
CA LEU A 460 -30.39 -24.59 20.33
C LEU A 460 -30.55 -26.01 20.85
N SER A 461 -30.45 -27.01 19.98
CA SER A 461 -30.65 -28.43 20.31
C SER A 461 -29.32 -29.17 20.56
N LEU A 462 -28.15 -28.54 20.31
CA LEU A 462 -26.86 -29.21 20.41
C LEU A 462 -26.49 -29.56 21.86
N GLU A 463 -26.12 -30.82 22.05
CA GLU A 463 -25.65 -31.34 23.32
C GLU A 463 -24.09 -31.22 23.40
N ARG A 464 -23.56 -31.31 24.65
CA ARG A 464 -22.11 -31.17 24.91
C ARG A 464 -21.25 -32.16 24.10
N ASP A 465 -21.71 -33.39 23.98
CA ASP A 465 -20.97 -34.45 23.28
C ASP A 465 -20.96 -34.23 21.75
N GLU A 466 -22.03 -33.63 21.21
CA GLU A 466 -22.09 -33.25 19.81
C GLU A 466 -21.13 -32.12 19.51
N LEU A 467 -21.12 -31.07 20.35
CA LEU A 467 -20.22 -29.93 20.21
C LEU A 467 -18.73 -30.33 20.14
N ARG A 468 -18.32 -31.42 20.82
CA ARG A 468 -16.95 -31.95 20.79
C ARG A 468 -16.53 -32.53 19.43
N GLN A 469 -17.49 -32.83 18.55
CA GLN A 469 -17.20 -33.32 17.21
C GLN A 469 -16.63 -32.23 16.30
N ALA A 470 -16.89 -30.98 16.61
CA ALA A 470 -16.39 -29.85 15.83
C ALA A 470 -14.89 -29.61 16.11
N ARG A 471 -14.15 -29.32 15.06
CA ARG A 471 -12.69 -29.11 15.14
C ARG A 471 -12.35 -27.93 16.06
N GLY A 472 -11.45 -28.16 17.03
CA GLY A 472 -11.01 -27.13 17.97
C GLY A 472 -11.95 -26.89 19.16
N ILE A 473 -13.01 -27.70 19.34
CA ILE A 473 -13.91 -27.67 20.48
C ILE A 473 -13.61 -28.85 21.39
N GLY A 474 -12.81 -28.63 22.43
CA GLY A 474 -12.54 -29.62 23.49
C GLY A 474 -13.56 -29.56 24.61
N GLU A 475 -13.37 -30.40 25.66
CA GLU A 475 -14.31 -30.56 26.77
C GLU A 475 -14.71 -29.26 27.47
N ALA A 476 -13.73 -28.45 27.91
CA ALA A 476 -14.03 -27.18 28.57
C ALA A 476 -14.76 -26.18 27.65
N ARG A 477 -14.42 -26.19 26.36
CA ARG A 477 -15.08 -25.31 25.38
C ARG A 477 -16.51 -25.74 25.07
N SER A 478 -16.76 -27.05 24.94
CA SER A 478 -18.10 -27.58 24.70
C SER A 478 -19.04 -27.27 25.88
N GLU A 479 -18.54 -27.37 27.12
CA GLU A 479 -19.33 -26.98 28.30
C GLU A 479 -19.70 -25.50 28.27
N THR A 480 -18.71 -24.61 28.01
CA THR A 480 -18.97 -23.15 27.93
C THR A 480 -19.95 -22.80 26.81
N LEU A 481 -19.84 -23.44 25.65
CA LEU A 481 -20.76 -23.21 24.52
C LEU A 481 -22.17 -23.68 24.87
N TYR A 482 -22.32 -24.88 25.43
CA TYR A 482 -23.59 -25.42 25.85
C TYR A 482 -24.31 -24.50 26.86
N GLU A 483 -23.57 -24.07 27.92
CA GLU A 483 -24.12 -23.15 28.91
C GLU A 483 -24.60 -21.84 28.29
N GLN A 484 -23.86 -21.27 27.35
CA GLN A 484 -24.27 -20.04 26.66
C GLN A 484 -25.47 -20.28 25.76
N PHE A 485 -25.53 -21.39 25.05
CA PHE A 485 -26.67 -21.74 24.19
C PHE A 485 -27.94 -21.93 25.01
N GLN A 486 -27.84 -22.61 26.15
CA GLN A 486 -28.98 -22.76 27.07
C GLN A 486 -29.42 -21.42 27.70
N ALA A 487 -28.45 -20.57 28.09
CA ALA A 487 -28.74 -19.25 28.66
C ALA A 487 -29.42 -18.31 27.66
N ALA A 488 -29.20 -18.47 26.37
CA ALA A 488 -29.81 -17.67 25.31
C ALA A 488 -31.35 -17.81 25.26
N GLN A 489 -31.90 -18.93 25.73
CA GLN A 489 -33.34 -19.10 25.83
C GLN A 489 -34.01 -18.06 26.74
N GLY A 490 -33.28 -17.51 27.72
CA GLY A 490 -33.75 -16.40 28.58
C GLY A 490 -33.46 -15.00 28.01
N ALA A 491 -32.97 -14.86 26.77
CA ALA A 491 -32.78 -13.56 26.15
C ALA A 491 -34.12 -12.85 25.88
N SER A 492 -34.08 -11.51 25.88
CA SER A 492 -35.30 -10.72 25.66
C SER A 492 -35.84 -10.90 24.23
N TYR A 493 -37.14 -10.75 24.09
CA TYR A 493 -37.82 -10.79 22.79
C TYR A 493 -37.15 -9.88 21.74
N ASN A 494 -36.79 -8.68 22.15
CA ASN A 494 -36.10 -7.75 21.24
C ASN A 494 -34.71 -8.29 20.77
N ALA A 495 -33.93 -8.91 21.68
CA ALA A 495 -32.67 -9.55 21.30
C ALA A 495 -32.89 -10.68 20.29
N TRP A 496 -33.93 -11.47 20.47
CA TRP A 496 -34.32 -12.52 19.53
C TRP A 496 -34.74 -11.96 18.17
N LEU A 497 -35.57 -10.92 18.11
CA LEU A 497 -35.96 -10.28 16.86
C LEU A 497 -34.72 -9.73 16.12
N GLN A 498 -33.79 -9.09 16.85
CA GLN A 498 -32.56 -8.60 16.27
C GLN A 498 -31.68 -9.76 15.74
N SER A 499 -31.57 -10.86 16.48
CA SER A 499 -30.77 -12.03 16.10
C SER A 499 -31.30 -12.70 14.83
N LEU A 500 -32.61 -12.74 14.62
CA LEU A 500 -33.22 -13.21 13.37
C LEU A 500 -33.02 -12.25 12.20
N GLY A 501 -32.54 -11.03 12.47
CA GLY A 501 -32.26 -10.03 11.46
C GLY A 501 -33.43 -9.16 11.04
N ILE A 502 -34.33 -8.83 11.97
CA ILE A 502 -35.41 -7.88 11.70
C ILE A 502 -34.93 -6.59 11.06
N PRO A 503 -35.57 -6.06 10.02
CA PRO A 503 -35.25 -4.75 9.47
C PRO A 503 -35.35 -3.64 10.54
N PRO A 504 -34.60 -2.51 10.39
CA PRO A 504 -34.59 -1.44 11.38
C PRO A 504 -35.99 -0.87 11.66
N THR A 505 -36.44 -0.95 12.93
CA THR A 505 -37.75 -0.47 13.40
C THR A 505 -37.71 0.94 13.99
N GLY A 506 -36.52 1.57 14.05
CA GLY A 506 -36.36 2.88 14.72
C GLY A 506 -36.64 2.79 16.21
N ASN A 507 -37.48 3.71 16.70
CA ASN A 507 -37.92 3.77 18.10
C ASN A 507 -39.34 3.19 18.32
N ALA A 508 -39.87 2.43 17.36
CA ALA A 508 -41.19 1.84 17.50
C ALA A 508 -41.20 0.79 18.62
N ALA A 509 -42.19 0.86 19.53
CA ALA A 509 -42.43 -0.20 20.49
C ALA A 509 -43.00 -1.42 19.75
N LEU A 510 -42.30 -2.57 19.86
CA LEU A 510 -42.70 -3.80 19.19
C LEU A 510 -43.68 -4.60 20.08
N ALA A 511 -44.80 -5.02 19.50
CA ALA A 511 -45.72 -5.94 20.09
C ALA A 511 -45.16 -7.38 20.05
N ASP A 512 -45.94 -8.36 20.57
CA ASP A 512 -45.59 -9.77 20.42
C ASP A 512 -45.59 -10.23 18.95
N TRP A 513 -45.00 -11.41 18.70
CA TRP A 513 -44.87 -11.97 17.36
C TRP A 513 -46.18 -12.10 16.61
N ALA A 514 -47.25 -12.59 17.28
CA ALA A 514 -48.54 -12.83 16.65
C ALA A 514 -49.16 -11.52 16.14
N THR A 515 -49.04 -10.45 16.92
CA THR A 515 -49.48 -9.11 16.55
C THR A 515 -48.67 -8.56 15.37
N LEU A 516 -47.34 -8.64 15.45
CA LEU A 516 -46.47 -8.11 14.40
C LEU A 516 -46.57 -8.89 13.07
N ALA A 517 -46.77 -10.20 13.14
CA ALA A 517 -46.97 -11.06 11.97
C ALA A 517 -48.34 -10.81 11.27
N ALA A 518 -49.28 -10.25 11.98
CA ALA A 518 -50.58 -9.85 11.40
C ALA A 518 -50.58 -8.46 10.75
N TYR A 519 -49.50 -7.66 10.97
CA TYR A 519 -49.43 -6.32 10.40
C TYR A 519 -49.32 -6.35 8.87
N GLN A 520 -50.07 -5.44 8.25
CA GLN A 520 -49.94 -5.11 6.85
C GLN A 520 -48.98 -3.94 6.67
N ARG A 521 -48.55 -3.67 5.45
CA ARG A 521 -47.63 -2.55 5.14
C ARG A 521 -48.16 -1.19 5.66
N SER A 522 -49.47 -0.95 5.67
CA SER A 522 -50.11 0.25 6.22
C SER A 522 -49.90 0.38 7.72
N ASP A 523 -49.96 -0.74 8.45
CA ASP A 523 -49.82 -0.76 9.90
C ASP A 523 -48.37 -0.45 10.29
N TRP A 524 -47.43 -1.00 9.56
CA TRP A 524 -46.01 -0.64 9.70
C TRP A 524 -45.75 0.84 9.44
N GLN A 525 -46.38 1.43 8.40
CA GLN A 525 -46.21 2.86 8.07
C GLN A 525 -46.85 3.78 9.12
N ALA A 526 -47.81 3.32 9.88
CA ALA A 526 -48.42 4.08 10.95
C ALA A 526 -47.52 4.24 12.18
N LEU A 527 -46.46 3.40 12.30
CA LEU A 527 -45.53 3.48 13.42
C LEU A 527 -44.52 4.64 13.25
N PRO A 528 -44.16 5.35 14.34
CA PRO A 528 -43.23 6.47 14.29
C PRO A 528 -41.88 6.08 13.73
N GLY A 529 -41.41 6.81 12.73
CA GLY A 529 -40.08 6.63 12.13
C GLY A 529 -39.96 5.51 11.09
N ILE A 530 -41.08 4.86 10.72
CA ILE A 530 -41.14 3.82 9.69
C ILE A 530 -41.67 4.41 8.38
N GLY A 531 -40.77 4.67 7.44
CA GLY A 531 -41.14 5.10 6.09
C GLY A 531 -41.48 3.93 5.15
N PRO A 532 -41.92 4.22 3.90
CA PRO A 532 -42.42 3.19 2.97
C PRO A 532 -41.47 2.03 2.71
N GLY A 533 -40.17 2.30 2.56
CA GLY A 533 -39.16 1.27 2.29
C GLY A 533 -38.91 0.35 3.49
N ARG A 534 -38.92 0.89 4.72
CA ARG A 534 -38.81 0.07 5.94
C ARG A 534 -40.07 -0.76 6.16
N ALA A 535 -41.27 -0.18 5.94
CA ALA A 535 -42.52 -0.90 6.04
C ALA A 535 -42.58 -2.08 5.05
N GLN A 536 -42.12 -1.89 3.83
CA GLN A 536 -42.02 -2.98 2.85
C GLN A 536 -41.05 -4.08 3.31
N ALA A 537 -39.90 -3.72 3.87
CA ALA A 537 -38.89 -4.67 4.33
C ALA A 537 -39.43 -5.47 5.57
N LEU A 538 -40.13 -4.81 6.48
CA LEU A 538 -40.77 -5.45 7.64
C LEU A 538 -41.91 -6.40 7.23
N ASP A 539 -42.79 -5.96 6.36
CA ASP A 539 -43.84 -6.78 5.78
C ASP A 539 -43.28 -8.05 5.12
N ALA A 540 -42.20 -7.89 4.30
CA ALA A 540 -41.51 -9.01 3.68
C ALA A 540 -40.83 -9.94 4.70
N PHE A 541 -40.25 -9.42 5.78
CA PHE A 541 -39.61 -10.21 6.83
C PHE A 541 -40.64 -11.08 7.58
N PHE A 542 -41.71 -10.47 8.07
CA PHE A 542 -42.72 -11.19 8.83
C PHE A 542 -43.60 -12.14 7.99
N SER A 543 -43.69 -11.94 6.68
CA SER A 543 -44.39 -12.84 5.76
C SER A 543 -43.49 -13.94 5.13
N HIS A 544 -42.18 -13.95 5.43
CA HIS A 544 -41.26 -14.91 4.82
C HIS A 544 -41.36 -16.28 5.47
N ASP A 545 -41.56 -17.35 4.67
CA ASP A 545 -41.81 -18.72 5.15
C ASP A 545 -40.77 -19.23 6.15
N GLN A 546 -39.44 -19.05 5.86
CA GLN A 546 -38.38 -19.49 6.76
C GLN A 546 -38.35 -18.69 8.07
N VAL A 547 -38.69 -17.41 8.03
CA VAL A 547 -38.77 -16.56 9.25
C VAL A 547 -39.94 -16.99 10.10
N GLN A 548 -41.08 -17.33 9.50
CA GLN A 548 -42.23 -17.89 10.19
C GLN A 548 -41.90 -19.26 10.83
N ALA A 549 -41.22 -20.16 10.08
CA ALA A 549 -40.80 -21.45 10.62
C ALA A 549 -39.89 -21.30 11.85
N MET A 550 -38.88 -20.40 11.80
CA MET A 550 -38.05 -20.09 12.97
C MET A 550 -38.82 -19.53 14.15
N ALA A 551 -39.82 -18.70 13.90
CA ALA A 551 -40.69 -18.20 14.97
C ALA A 551 -41.54 -19.30 15.60
N ASP A 552 -42.01 -20.30 14.82
CA ASP A 552 -42.74 -21.47 15.32
C ASP A 552 -41.82 -22.36 16.17
N GLU A 553 -40.57 -22.53 15.80
CA GLU A 553 -39.55 -23.24 16.61
C GLU A 553 -39.33 -22.53 17.97
N LEU A 554 -39.13 -21.21 17.94
CA LEU A 554 -38.93 -20.42 19.16
C LEU A 554 -40.19 -20.44 20.06
N ARG A 555 -41.35 -20.49 19.45
CA ARG A 555 -42.63 -20.68 20.17
C ARG A 555 -42.69 -22.05 20.82
N ALA A 556 -42.27 -23.10 20.14
CA ALA A 556 -42.31 -24.47 20.66
C ALA A 556 -41.44 -24.65 21.92
N ILE A 557 -40.35 -23.90 22.03
CA ILE A 557 -39.48 -23.89 23.23
C ILE A 557 -39.82 -22.75 24.21
N ASN A 558 -40.97 -22.10 24.06
CA ASN A 558 -41.52 -21.07 24.94
C ASN A 558 -40.65 -19.81 25.10
N ILE A 559 -39.97 -19.36 24.04
CA ILE A 559 -39.28 -18.08 24.08
C ILE A 559 -40.28 -16.94 24.27
N GLU A 560 -39.98 -16.03 25.20
CA GLU A 560 -40.81 -14.87 25.51
C GLU A 560 -41.11 -14.02 24.26
N GLY A 561 -42.37 -13.61 24.09
CA GLY A 561 -42.85 -12.81 22.96
C GLY A 561 -43.18 -13.60 21.69
N PHE A 562 -42.73 -14.87 21.56
CA PHE A 562 -43.12 -15.78 20.49
C PHE A 562 -44.28 -16.70 20.94
N ALA A 563 -44.39 -17.03 22.24
CA ALA A 563 -45.51 -17.78 22.79
C ALA A 563 -46.82 -16.99 22.62
N ALA A 564 -47.92 -17.68 22.34
CA ALA A 564 -49.23 -17.04 22.35
C ALA A 564 -49.52 -16.49 23.75
N THR A 565 -49.85 -15.21 23.82
CA THR A 565 -50.36 -14.63 25.09
C THR A 565 -51.62 -15.37 25.47
N PRO A 566 -51.74 -15.93 26.70
CA PRO A 566 -52.89 -16.73 27.10
C PRO A 566 -54.19 -15.93 27.10
#